data_fe223a525e9e8f752c1537678cb435e7
#
_entry.id   fe223a525e9e8f752c1537678cb435e7
#
_cell.length_a   1.000
_cell.length_b   1.000
_cell.length_c   1.000
_cell.angle_alpha   90.00
_cell.angle_beta   90.00
_cell.angle_gamma   90.00
#
_symmetry.space_group_name_H-M   'P 1'
#
loop_
_entity.id
_entity.type
_entity.pdbx_description
1 polymer ?
#
loop_
_entity_poly.entity_id
_entity_poly.type
_entity_poly.pdbx_seq_one_letter_code
_entity_poly.pdbx_strand_id
1 'polypeptide(L)'
;MSFYPSYRWTFLKFIALFIDLRDLFFQFNTFLIYIMKKICYRPVYNRKNRLNAQGAALLQVEAYLEKKKVYLSSHIYLKPEQWDEKRKVIKRHPNADSLNYMLREFMIGLEQKEIECWKSGKEITLEIFKEKNTMKETKNFIDFVKKDIESTPHKASTKRNRLTTCHLLERFNKRAEFKDITPQFVFNFESFLYKNGLQTNTVAKHMKHFKGFVNSAIDKTHIHANDYPFRRYRVKKTDSKHSFLLPEELEKLERLELEGIHAKHTHALHAFLFCCYTGIRYSDFVNLTSQNFFIIKNAPWLIFRTIKTDAEVKLPLALLFEGKAWEIIKHYQKNLESFFALRANSTINKELIRIGMLAGINKHFSFHTARHTNATLLIYNGTSITTVQKLLGHRNITTTQIYSEVMERTIVKDLQKCATVKRKKKTDKKHKPIENG
;
A
#
# COMPACT_ATOMS: atom_id res chain seq x y z
N MET A 1 -13.54 -32.54 66.97
CA MET A 1 -14.48 -31.74 66.15
C MET A 1 -13.72 -30.56 65.53
N SER A 2 -13.30 -30.70 64.33
CA SER A 2 -12.50 -29.71 63.58
C SER A 2 -13.43 -28.87 62.70
N PHE A 3 -13.45 -27.57 62.93
CA PHE A 3 -14.20 -26.62 62.12
C PHE A 3 -13.29 -26.04 61.02
N TYR A 4 -13.76 -26.08 59.80
CA TYR A 4 -13.14 -25.68 58.54
C TYR A 4 -12.72 -24.20 58.47
N PRO A 5 -11.50 -23.85 57.97
CA PRO A 5 -11.07 -22.49 57.74
C PRO A 5 -11.32 -21.99 56.27
N SER A 6 -12.05 -22.71 55.44
CA SER A 6 -12.08 -22.40 53.96
C SER A 6 -13.06 -21.30 53.52
N TYR A 7 -14.03 -20.90 54.35
CA TYR A 7 -15.03 -19.89 53.98
C TYR A 7 -14.60 -18.44 54.21
N ARG A 8 -13.58 -18.21 55.03
CA ARG A 8 -13.16 -16.84 55.38
C ARG A 8 -12.28 -16.21 54.24
N TRP A 9 -11.57 -17.01 53.48
CA TRP A 9 -10.74 -16.55 52.38
C TRP A 9 -11.54 -16.24 51.09
N THR A 10 -12.61 -16.95 50.81
CA THR A 10 -13.53 -16.67 49.71
C THR A 10 -14.33 -15.39 49.90
N PHE A 11 -14.78 -15.13 51.15
CA PHE A 11 -15.52 -13.92 51.47
C PHE A 11 -14.65 -12.65 51.40
N LEU A 12 -13.41 -12.71 51.86
CA LEU A 12 -12.44 -11.61 51.73
C LEU A 12 -12.02 -11.34 50.26
N LYS A 13 -11.89 -12.37 49.45
CA LYS A 13 -11.66 -12.18 47.98
C LYS A 13 -12.88 -11.58 47.29
N PHE A 14 -14.09 -11.94 47.72
CA PHE A 14 -15.33 -11.37 47.19
C PHE A 14 -15.50 -9.90 47.57
N ILE A 15 -15.16 -9.54 48.79
CA ILE A 15 -15.19 -8.14 49.28
C ILE A 15 -14.08 -7.32 48.57
N ALA A 16 -12.88 -7.85 48.40
CA ALA A 16 -11.81 -7.19 47.67
C ALA A 16 -12.19 -6.96 46.19
N LEU A 17 -12.85 -7.93 45.53
CA LEU A 17 -13.34 -7.77 44.14
C LEU A 17 -14.45 -6.71 44.03
N PHE A 18 -15.31 -6.59 45.06
CA PHE A 18 -16.35 -5.54 45.14
C PHE A 18 -15.80 -4.15 45.41
N ILE A 19 -14.72 -4.05 46.17
CA ILE A 19 -14.04 -2.77 46.44
C ILE A 19 -13.31 -2.32 45.15
N ASP A 20 -12.61 -3.19 44.47
CA ASP A 20 -11.96 -2.89 43.18
C ASP A 20 -12.99 -2.49 42.13
N LEU A 21 -14.14 -3.16 42.04
CA LEU A 21 -15.21 -2.79 41.10
C LEU A 21 -15.86 -1.45 41.48
N ARG A 22 -15.94 -1.11 42.75
CA ARG A 22 -16.51 0.15 43.22
C ARG A 22 -15.56 1.32 42.99
N ASP A 23 -14.26 1.11 43.16
CA ASP A 23 -13.21 2.09 42.85
C ASP A 23 -13.05 2.26 41.33
N LEU A 24 -13.14 1.17 40.56
CA LEU A 24 -13.18 1.22 39.10
C LEU A 24 -14.43 1.95 38.60
N PHE A 25 -15.58 1.73 39.19
CA PHE A 25 -16.84 2.42 38.89
C PHE A 25 -16.81 3.90 39.27
N PHE A 26 -16.15 4.22 40.39
CA PHE A 26 -15.96 5.61 40.87
C PHE A 26 -14.92 6.33 40.00
N GLN A 27 -13.82 5.66 39.62
CA GLN A 27 -12.85 6.18 38.64
C GLN A 27 -13.48 6.31 37.25
N PHE A 28 -14.32 5.35 36.83
CA PHE A 28 -15.03 5.42 35.53
C PHE A 28 -16.09 6.53 35.54
N ASN A 29 -16.82 6.74 36.62
CA ASN A 29 -17.74 7.88 36.73
C ASN A 29 -17.03 9.22 36.89
N THR A 30 -15.91 9.29 37.60
CA THR A 30 -15.08 10.51 37.69
C THR A 30 -14.44 10.81 36.34
N PHE A 31 -14.00 9.78 35.63
CA PHE A 31 -13.49 9.86 34.25
C PHE A 31 -14.61 10.29 33.26
N LEU A 32 -15.84 9.76 33.42
CA LEU A 32 -17.00 10.17 32.60
C LEU A 32 -17.44 11.61 32.90
N ILE A 33 -17.39 12.06 34.14
CA ILE A 33 -17.69 13.46 34.55
C ILE A 33 -16.58 14.39 34.07
N TYR A 34 -15.33 13.96 34.05
CA TYR A 34 -14.20 14.72 33.51
C TYR A 34 -14.22 14.81 31.98
N ILE A 35 -14.83 13.83 31.28
CA ILE A 35 -14.91 13.74 29.83
C ILE A 35 -16.07 14.56 29.23
N MET A 36 -17.06 14.97 30.03
CA MET A 36 -18.23 15.71 29.48
C MET A 36 -18.12 17.24 29.57
N LYS A 37 -16.94 17.79 29.27
CA LYS A 37 -16.84 19.23 28.95
C LYS A 37 -17.54 19.47 27.61
N LYS A 38 -18.70 20.11 27.64
CA LYS A 38 -19.47 20.48 26.45
C LYS A 38 -19.34 21.98 26.18
N ILE A 39 -19.10 22.34 24.92
CA ILE A 39 -19.09 23.73 24.50
C ILE A 39 -20.53 24.20 24.28
N CYS A 40 -20.87 25.36 24.85
CA CYS A 40 -22.17 26.00 24.62
C CYS A 40 -22.07 26.97 23.44
N TYR A 41 -22.93 26.79 22.44
CA TYR A 41 -22.99 27.64 21.25
C TYR A 41 -24.23 28.52 21.31
N ARG A 42 -24.06 29.82 21.06
CA ARG A 42 -25.19 30.75 20.91
C ARG A 42 -24.96 31.79 19.84
N PRO A 43 -25.97 32.12 19.01
CA PRO A 43 -25.88 33.22 18.06
C PRO A 43 -25.85 34.56 18.78
N VAL A 44 -24.96 35.45 18.34
CA VAL A 44 -24.79 36.84 18.86
C VAL A 44 -24.75 37.79 17.67
N TYR A 45 -25.73 38.66 17.61
CA TYR A 45 -25.83 39.71 16.60
C TYR A 45 -25.13 40.99 17.03
N ASN A 46 -24.46 41.68 16.11
CA ASN A 46 -23.84 42.99 16.28
C ASN A 46 -23.04 43.18 17.57
N ARG A 47 -22.24 42.21 17.97
CA ARG A 47 -21.42 42.24 19.19
C ARG A 47 -20.59 43.50 19.37
N LYS A 48 -20.11 44.13 18.27
CA LYS A 48 -19.25 45.30 18.29
C LYS A 48 -20.02 46.61 18.30
N ASN A 49 -21.35 46.57 18.32
CA ASN A 49 -22.25 47.74 18.20
C ASN A 49 -21.90 48.67 17.03
N ARG A 50 -21.49 48.07 15.89
CA ARG A 50 -21.13 48.81 14.68
C ARG A 50 -21.83 48.22 13.48
N LEU A 51 -22.42 49.06 12.67
CA LEU A 51 -23.00 48.71 11.37
C LEU A 51 -21.99 49.02 10.27
N ASN A 52 -22.01 48.23 9.21
CA ASN A 52 -21.22 48.51 7.99
C ASN A 52 -21.86 49.64 7.16
N ALA A 53 -21.23 50.00 6.04
CA ALA A 53 -21.71 51.04 5.15
C ALA A 53 -23.13 50.78 4.57
N GLN A 54 -23.62 49.56 4.65
CA GLN A 54 -24.94 49.11 4.18
C GLN A 54 -25.98 49.04 5.32
N GLY A 55 -25.64 49.52 6.52
CA GLY A 55 -26.50 49.47 7.70
C GLY A 55 -26.69 48.06 8.27
N ALA A 56 -25.81 47.12 7.96
CA ALA A 56 -25.87 45.73 8.43
C ALA A 56 -24.72 45.39 9.41
N ALA A 57 -24.98 44.45 10.33
CA ALA A 57 -23.97 43.94 11.24
C ALA A 57 -23.79 42.41 11.10
N LEU A 58 -22.62 41.94 11.46
CA LEU A 58 -22.26 40.53 11.41
C LEU A 58 -22.98 39.75 12.50
N LEU A 59 -23.58 38.62 12.12
CA LEU A 59 -24.04 37.57 13.02
C LEU A 59 -22.86 36.63 13.32
N GLN A 60 -22.58 36.42 14.61
CA GLN A 60 -21.51 35.52 15.07
C GLN A 60 -22.10 34.39 15.92
N VAL A 61 -21.38 33.31 16.10
CA VAL A 61 -21.69 32.28 17.11
C VAL A 61 -20.66 32.40 18.22
N GLU A 62 -21.11 32.61 19.45
CA GLU A 62 -20.31 32.54 20.64
C GLU A 62 -20.16 31.04 21.00
N ALA A 63 -18.93 30.57 21.14
CA ALA A 63 -18.59 29.30 21.75
C ALA A 63 -18.04 29.56 23.16
N TYR A 64 -18.69 29.01 24.19
CA TYR A 64 -18.37 29.21 25.59
C TYR A 64 -17.96 27.91 26.25
N LEU A 65 -16.82 27.90 26.94
CA LEU A 65 -16.31 26.79 27.72
C LEU A 65 -15.50 27.32 28.92
N GLU A 66 -15.80 26.87 30.14
CA GLU A 66 -15.00 27.14 31.35
C GLU A 66 -14.61 28.63 31.53
N LYS A 67 -15.61 29.50 31.51
CA LYS A 67 -15.44 30.96 31.68
C LYS A 67 -14.67 31.66 30.52
N LYS A 68 -14.26 30.92 29.47
CA LYS A 68 -13.64 31.48 28.27
C LYS A 68 -14.64 31.54 27.12
N LYS A 69 -14.45 32.50 26.21
CA LYS A 69 -15.35 32.75 25.07
C LYS A 69 -14.55 32.96 23.80
N VAL A 70 -15.04 32.39 22.70
CA VAL A 70 -14.56 32.65 21.34
C VAL A 70 -15.76 32.99 20.45
N TYR A 71 -15.62 33.95 19.56
CA TYR A 71 -16.66 34.36 18.65
C TYR A 71 -16.29 33.99 17.22
N LEU A 72 -17.13 33.17 16.60
CA LEU A 72 -16.94 32.62 15.27
C LEU A 72 -17.83 33.33 14.26
N SER A 73 -17.29 33.70 13.13
CA SER A 73 -18.04 34.39 12.08
C SER A 73 -18.93 33.42 11.31
N SER A 74 -20.24 33.71 11.25
CA SER A 74 -21.16 32.98 10.37
C SER A 74 -21.13 33.51 8.92
N HIS A 75 -20.42 34.62 8.67
CA HIS A 75 -20.45 35.37 7.40
C HIS A 75 -21.83 35.92 6.98
N ILE A 76 -22.81 35.88 7.88
CA ILE A 76 -24.16 36.41 7.65
C ILE A 76 -24.21 37.84 8.20
N TYR A 77 -24.57 38.79 7.34
CA TYR A 77 -24.77 40.18 7.70
C TYR A 77 -26.26 40.53 7.64
N LEU A 78 -26.79 41.16 8.68
CA LEU A 78 -28.20 41.47 8.85
C LEU A 78 -28.37 42.92 9.25
N LYS A 79 -29.49 43.54 8.84
CA LYS A 79 -29.94 44.82 9.40
C LYS A 79 -30.58 44.59 10.79
N PRO A 80 -30.64 45.59 11.68
CA PRO A 80 -31.18 45.45 13.03
C PRO A 80 -32.59 44.84 13.08
N GLU A 81 -33.48 45.27 12.15
CA GLU A 81 -34.86 44.78 12.07
C GLU A 81 -34.98 43.31 11.62
N GLN A 82 -33.91 42.75 11.07
CA GLN A 82 -33.89 41.38 10.53
C GLN A 82 -33.45 40.34 11.58
N TRP A 83 -33.13 40.75 12.79
CA TRP A 83 -32.74 39.86 13.87
C TRP A 83 -33.74 39.83 15.02
N ASP A 84 -34.09 38.65 15.52
CA ASP A 84 -34.89 38.50 16.73
C ASP A 84 -34.01 38.03 17.89
N GLU A 85 -33.70 38.96 18.79
CA GLU A 85 -32.79 38.69 19.91
C GLU A 85 -33.38 37.70 20.92
N LYS A 86 -34.72 37.68 21.10
CA LYS A 86 -35.38 36.77 22.04
C LYS A 86 -35.40 35.31 21.51
N ARG A 87 -35.77 35.15 20.23
CA ARG A 87 -35.88 33.84 19.59
C ARG A 87 -34.58 33.35 18.96
N LYS A 88 -33.57 34.24 18.86
CA LYS A 88 -32.27 33.95 18.21
C LYS A 88 -32.41 33.45 16.75
N VAL A 89 -33.34 34.08 16.01
CA VAL A 89 -33.61 33.74 14.61
C VAL A 89 -33.63 34.97 13.73
N ILE A 90 -33.37 34.73 12.45
CA ILE A 90 -33.45 35.75 11.40
C ILE A 90 -34.91 35.88 10.97
N LYS A 91 -35.42 37.09 10.93
CA LYS A 91 -36.81 37.47 10.52
C LYS A 91 -36.78 38.59 9.51
N ARG A 92 -37.88 38.83 8.81
CA ARG A 92 -38.07 39.96 7.88
C ARG A 92 -36.99 40.10 6.79
N HIS A 93 -36.25 39.07 6.54
CA HIS A 93 -35.28 39.00 5.44
C HIS A 93 -35.90 38.19 4.29
N PRO A 94 -35.75 38.57 3.00
CA PRO A 94 -36.33 37.80 1.88
C PRO A 94 -35.95 36.31 1.89
N ASN A 95 -34.75 35.98 2.35
CA ASN A 95 -34.22 34.61 2.44
C ASN A 95 -34.07 34.17 3.91
N ALA A 96 -34.98 34.58 4.82
CA ALA A 96 -34.85 34.30 6.25
C ALA A 96 -34.71 32.79 6.54
N ASP A 97 -35.52 31.95 5.91
CA ASP A 97 -35.49 30.47 6.14
C ASP A 97 -34.15 29.85 5.70
N SER A 98 -33.64 30.25 4.53
CA SER A 98 -32.34 29.75 4.05
C SER A 98 -31.20 30.22 4.94
N LEU A 99 -31.23 31.45 5.43
CA LEU A 99 -30.20 31.99 6.34
C LEU A 99 -30.27 31.34 7.72
N ASN A 100 -31.47 31.06 8.24
CA ASN A 100 -31.65 30.30 9.48
C ASN A 100 -31.17 28.83 9.32
N TYR A 101 -31.39 28.23 8.17
CA TYR A 101 -30.83 26.90 7.85
C TYR A 101 -29.30 26.94 7.84
N MET A 102 -28.69 27.88 7.12
CA MET A 102 -27.22 28.09 7.10
C MET A 102 -26.64 28.29 8.50
N LEU A 103 -27.31 29.06 9.35
CA LEU A 103 -26.87 29.29 10.73
C LEU A 103 -26.89 28.00 11.52
N ARG A 104 -27.93 27.19 11.39
CA ARG A 104 -28.03 25.87 12.03
C ARG A 104 -26.97 24.91 11.54
N GLU A 105 -26.77 24.81 10.20
CA GLU A 105 -25.71 24.02 9.59
C GLU A 105 -24.33 24.42 10.12
N PHE A 106 -24.07 25.73 10.27
CA PHE A 106 -22.83 26.24 10.82
C PHE A 106 -22.64 25.77 12.28
N MET A 107 -23.68 25.84 13.11
CA MET A 107 -23.63 25.39 14.50
C MET A 107 -23.41 23.87 14.60
N ILE A 108 -24.11 23.07 13.78
CA ILE A 108 -23.91 21.63 13.69
C ILE A 108 -22.46 21.30 13.30
N GLY A 109 -21.87 22.05 12.35
CA GLY A 109 -20.47 21.86 11.99
C GLY A 109 -19.49 22.16 13.13
N LEU A 110 -19.82 23.07 14.05
CA LEU A 110 -19.03 23.32 15.25
C LEU A 110 -19.15 22.16 16.26
N GLU A 111 -20.35 21.62 16.45
CA GLU A 111 -20.61 20.46 17.31
C GLU A 111 -19.92 19.19 16.74
N GLN A 112 -19.89 19.01 15.42
CA GLN A 112 -19.18 17.90 14.80
C GLN A 112 -17.67 17.94 15.09
N LYS A 113 -17.04 19.13 15.07
CA LYS A 113 -15.63 19.28 15.47
C LYS A 113 -15.38 18.89 16.93
N GLU A 114 -16.31 19.22 17.82
CA GLU A 114 -16.27 18.81 19.22
C GLU A 114 -16.32 17.29 19.34
N ILE A 115 -17.24 16.63 18.60
CA ILE A 115 -17.38 15.17 18.56
C ILE A 115 -16.10 14.50 17.98
N GLU A 116 -15.47 15.08 16.98
CA GLU A 116 -14.22 14.58 16.42
C GLU A 116 -13.06 14.65 17.43
N CYS A 117 -13.00 15.73 18.22
CA CYS A 117 -12.04 15.83 19.32
C CYS A 117 -12.27 14.72 20.35
N TRP A 118 -13.51 14.44 20.75
CA TRP A 118 -13.83 13.33 21.65
C TRP A 118 -13.40 11.98 21.08
N LYS A 119 -13.77 11.70 19.83
CA LYS A 119 -13.39 10.46 19.16
C LYS A 119 -11.87 10.27 19.06
N SER A 120 -11.12 11.36 18.99
CA SER A 120 -9.65 11.32 18.93
C SER A 120 -8.97 11.31 20.30
N GLY A 121 -9.72 11.28 21.41
CA GLY A 121 -9.20 11.31 22.78
C GLY A 121 -8.48 12.61 23.16
N LYS A 122 -8.70 13.72 22.42
CA LYS A 122 -8.11 15.02 22.69
C LYS A 122 -8.95 15.78 23.71
N GLU A 123 -8.29 16.56 24.56
CA GLU A 123 -9.00 17.46 25.49
C GLU A 123 -9.74 18.56 24.69
N ILE A 124 -11.01 18.79 25.06
CA ILE A 124 -11.81 19.85 24.45
C ILE A 124 -11.39 21.21 25.00
N THR A 125 -10.88 22.05 24.14
CA THR A 125 -10.52 23.43 24.43
C THR A 125 -11.08 24.35 23.35
N LEU A 126 -11.32 25.64 23.67
CA LEU A 126 -11.75 26.60 22.66
C LEU A 126 -10.67 26.90 21.58
N GLU A 127 -9.49 26.34 21.76
CA GLU A 127 -8.39 26.48 20.78
C GLU A 127 -8.65 25.69 19.50
N ILE A 128 -9.50 24.64 19.55
CA ILE A 128 -9.97 23.95 18.35
C ILE A 128 -10.62 24.89 17.31
N PHE A 129 -11.14 26.04 17.78
CA PHE A 129 -11.70 27.09 16.94
C PHE A 129 -10.71 28.23 16.68
N LYS A 130 -9.65 28.37 17.51
CA LYS A 130 -8.55 29.30 17.30
C LYS A 130 -7.47 28.77 16.39
N GLU A 131 -7.41 27.47 16.23
CA GLU A 131 -6.69 26.91 15.11
C GLU A 131 -7.32 27.48 13.83
N LYS A 132 -7.06 28.81 13.62
CA LYS A 132 -6.82 29.26 12.26
C LYS A 132 -6.00 28.14 11.67
N ASN A 133 -6.51 27.52 10.61
CA ASN A 133 -5.73 26.76 9.68
C ASN A 133 -4.38 27.46 9.50
N THR A 134 -3.41 27.18 10.38
CA THR A 134 -2.02 27.58 10.25
C THR A 134 -1.30 26.64 9.29
N MET A 135 -1.97 25.59 8.83
CA MET A 135 -1.86 25.22 7.43
C MET A 135 -2.57 26.35 6.66
N LYS A 136 -1.85 27.30 6.06
CA LYS A 136 -2.29 27.94 4.83
C LYS A 136 -2.97 26.84 4.03
N GLU A 137 -4.32 26.91 3.90
CA GLU A 137 -5.02 26.03 2.97
C GLU A 137 -4.26 26.20 1.68
N THR A 138 -3.44 25.21 1.36
CA THR A 138 -2.74 25.22 0.08
C THR A 138 -3.85 25.02 -0.92
N LYS A 139 -4.36 26.13 -1.48
CA LYS A 139 -5.36 26.08 -2.55
C LYS A 139 -4.84 25.28 -3.73
N ASN A 140 -3.51 25.14 -3.81
CA ASN A 140 -2.81 24.43 -4.86
C ASN A 140 -2.78 22.93 -4.55
N PHE A 141 -3.36 22.14 -5.45
CA PHE A 141 -3.39 20.68 -5.35
C PHE A 141 -1.99 20.05 -5.41
N ILE A 142 -1.06 20.61 -6.18
CA ILE A 142 0.31 20.07 -6.33
C ILE A 142 1.08 20.18 -5.01
N ASP A 143 0.98 21.34 -4.33
CA ASP A 143 1.63 21.55 -3.04
C ASP A 143 1.06 20.62 -1.96
N PHE A 144 -0.25 20.39 -1.99
CA PHE A 144 -0.90 19.39 -1.16
C PHE A 144 -0.33 17.99 -1.41
N VAL A 145 -0.23 17.55 -2.68
CA VAL A 145 0.30 16.23 -3.05
C VAL A 145 1.74 16.05 -2.58
N LYS A 146 2.60 17.07 -2.71
CA LYS A 146 3.99 17.03 -2.22
C LYS A 146 4.02 16.76 -0.71
N LYS A 147 3.25 17.54 0.06
CA LYS A 147 3.15 17.38 1.52
C LYS A 147 2.56 16.00 1.92
N ASP A 148 1.54 15.54 1.19
CA ASP A 148 0.91 14.24 1.42
C ASP A 148 1.90 13.08 1.22
N ILE A 149 2.73 13.14 0.19
CA ILE A 149 3.77 12.13 -0.07
C ILE A 149 4.82 12.12 1.05
N GLU A 150 5.22 13.29 1.55
CA GLU A 150 6.21 13.42 2.62
C GLU A 150 5.68 12.88 3.95
N SER A 151 4.45 13.27 4.32
CA SER A 151 3.84 12.91 5.60
C SER A 151 3.39 11.45 5.69
N THR A 152 3.11 10.80 4.55
CA THR A 152 2.62 9.42 4.56
C THR A 152 3.77 8.42 4.78
N PRO A 153 3.63 7.44 5.68
CA PRO A 153 4.66 6.45 6.01
C PRO A 153 4.81 5.40 4.90
N HIS A 154 5.30 5.79 3.73
CA HIS A 154 5.60 4.91 2.62
C HIS A 154 7.09 4.56 2.54
N LYS A 155 7.41 3.37 2.00
CA LYS A 155 8.80 3.00 1.65
C LYS A 155 9.40 4.03 0.70
N ALA A 156 10.69 4.32 0.81
CA ALA A 156 11.40 5.33 0.00
C ALA A 156 11.18 5.16 -1.52
N SER A 157 11.18 3.91 -2.02
CA SER A 157 10.90 3.59 -3.43
C SER A 157 9.47 3.97 -3.86
N THR A 158 8.49 3.80 -2.96
CA THR A 158 7.09 4.19 -3.22
C THR A 158 6.97 5.71 -3.24
N LYS A 159 7.59 6.42 -2.29
CA LYS A 159 7.62 7.90 -2.28
C LYS A 159 8.23 8.43 -3.57
N ARG A 160 9.37 7.89 -4.02
CA ARG A 160 10.02 8.29 -5.29
C ARG A 160 9.10 8.10 -6.50
N ASN A 161 8.39 6.97 -6.60
CA ASN A 161 7.44 6.71 -7.69
C ASN A 161 6.24 7.68 -7.65
N ARG A 162 5.72 7.99 -6.46
CA ARG A 162 4.63 8.98 -6.29
C ARG A 162 5.10 10.39 -6.65
N LEU A 163 6.32 10.79 -6.24
CA LEU A 163 6.93 12.07 -6.64
C LEU A 163 7.07 12.21 -8.15
N THR A 164 7.47 11.14 -8.86
CA THR A 164 7.51 11.16 -10.34
C THR A 164 6.13 11.50 -10.92
N THR A 165 5.05 10.96 -10.35
CA THR A 165 3.69 11.28 -10.79
C THR A 165 3.32 12.73 -10.44
N CYS A 166 3.71 13.22 -9.26
CA CYS A 166 3.51 14.61 -8.85
C CYS A 166 4.20 15.58 -9.81
N HIS A 167 5.44 15.31 -10.22
CA HIS A 167 6.14 16.12 -11.23
C HIS A 167 5.45 16.12 -12.60
N LEU A 168 4.86 14.99 -13.02
CA LEU A 168 4.07 14.94 -14.25
C LEU A 168 2.79 15.78 -14.15
N LEU A 169 2.10 15.75 -13.00
CA LEU A 169 0.96 16.62 -12.72
C LEU A 169 1.37 18.11 -12.69
N GLU A 170 2.49 18.43 -12.09
CA GLU A 170 3.05 19.79 -12.06
C GLU A 170 3.41 20.29 -13.45
N ARG A 171 3.98 19.45 -14.31
CA ARG A 171 4.22 19.79 -15.73
C ARG A 171 2.94 19.97 -16.54
N PHE A 172 1.90 19.21 -16.20
CA PHE A 172 0.60 19.31 -16.86
C PHE A 172 -0.14 20.60 -16.44
N ASN A 173 -0.24 20.87 -15.14
CA ASN A 173 -0.83 22.11 -14.60
C ASN A 173 -0.22 22.45 -13.23
N LYS A 174 0.77 23.33 -13.21
CA LYS A 174 1.48 23.77 -12.00
C LYS A 174 0.59 24.50 -10.98
N ARG A 175 -0.47 25.15 -11.46
CA ARG A 175 -1.38 25.97 -10.64
C ARG A 175 -2.72 25.31 -10.40
N ALA A 176 -2.82 23.98 -10.58
CA ALA A 176 -4.06 23.25 -10.35
C ALA A 176 -4.57 23.47 -8.92
N GLU A 177 -5.77 23.99 -8.77
CA GLU A 177 -6.50 24.07 -7.51
C GLU A 177 -7.40 22.85 -7.33
N PHE A 178 -7.87 22.59 -6.10
CA PHE A 178 -8.77 21.44 -5.85
C PHE A 178 -10.06 21.49 -6.69
N LYS A 179 -10.61 22.69 -6.95
CA LYS A 179 -11.80 22.89 -7.79
C LYS A 179 -11.58 22.50 -9.25
N ASP A 180 -10.33 22.52 -9.72
CA ASP A 180 -9.97 22.17 -11.10
C ASP A 180 -9.92 20.67 -11.32
N ILE A 181 -9.87 19.86 -10.23
CA ILE A 181 -9.75 18.41 -10.28
C ILE A 181 -11.11 17.78 -10.63
N THR A 182 -11.56 18.00 -11.84
CA THR A 182 -12.82 17.53 -12.41
C THR A 182 -12.62 16.21 -13.19
N PRO A 183 -13.69 15.50 -13.59
CA PRO A 183 -13.58 14.37 -14.51
C PRO A 183 -12.85 14.72 -15.81
N GLN A 184 -13.08 15.92 -16.35
CA GLN A 184 -12.39 16.39 -17.55
C GLN A 184 -10.88 16.54 -17.32
N PHE A 185 -10.46 17.04 -16.16
CA PHE A 185 -9.05 17.14 -15.78
C PHE A 185 -8.38 15.76 -15.76
N VAL A 186 -9.07 14.72 -15.25
CA VAL A 186 -8.59 13.33 -15.23
C VAL A 186 -8.32 12.82 -16.64
N PHE A 187 -9.25 13.00 -17.58
CA PHE A 187 -9.08 12.58 -18.98
C PHE A 187 -8.00 13.39 -19.71
N ASN A 188 -7.93 14.69 -19.44
CA ASN A 188 -6.91 15.56 -20.05
C ASN A 188 -5.50 15.19 -19.56
N PHE A 189 -5.35 14.84 -18.28
CA PHE A 189 -4.07 14.36 -17.75
C PHE A 189 -3.68 13.00 -18.35
N GLU A 190 -4.61 12.06 -18.48
CA GLU A 190 -4.35 10.79 -19.19
C GLU A 190 -3.86 11.03 -20.62
N SER A 191 -4.55 11.92 -21.36
CA SER A 191 -4.19 12.29 -22.72
C SER A 191 -2.80 12.94 -22.79
N PHE A 192 -2.47 13.81 -21.82
CA PHE A 192 -1.15 14.40 -21.68
C PHE A 192 -0.05 13.33 -21.49
N LEU A 193 -0.31 12.30 -20.66
CA LEU A 193 0.63 11.22 -20.44
C LEU A 193 0.90 10.43 -21.75
N TYR A 194 -0.13 10.12 -22.53
CA TYR A 194 0.03 9.47 -23.84
C TYR A 194 0.75 10.35 -24.85
N LYS A 195 0.45 11.66 -24.91
CA LYS A 195 1.14 12.62 -25.77
C LYS A 195 2.64 12.75 -25.46
N ASN A 196 3.03 12.48 -24.19
CA ASN A 196 4.45 12.40 -23.80
C ASN A 196 5.09 11.03 -24.09
N GLY A 197 4.46 10.16 -24.89
CA GLY A 197 5.00 8.87 -25.34
C GLY A 197 4.98 7.75 -24.28
N LEU A 198 4.23 7.91 -23.19
CA LEU A 198 4.18 6.89 -22.15
C LEU A 198 3.32 5.70 -22.57
N GLN A 199 3.83 4.50 -22.35
CA GLN A 199 3.13 3.25 -22.60
C GLN A 199 1.94 3.04 -21.67
N THR A 200 0.89 2.34 -22.11
CA THR A 200 -0.39 2.14 -21.42
C THR A 200 -0.22 1.72 -19.95
N ASN A 201 0.64 0.75 -19.65
CA ASN A 201 0.87 0.31 -18.27
C ASN A 201 1.59 1.35 -17.41
N THR A 202 2.41 2.21 -18.01
CA THR A 202 3.04 3.36 -17.31
C THR A 202 2.00 4.44 -17.02
N VAL A 203 1.15 4.76 -18.00
CA VAL A 203 -0.01 5.66 -17.82
C VAL A 203 -0.90 5.13 -16.70
N ALA A 204 -1.27 3.83 -16.74
CA ALA A 204 -2.06 3.18 -15.70
C ALA A 204 -1.46 3.34 -14.30
N LYS A 205 -0.13 3.24 -14.16
CA LYS A 205 0.58 3.46 -12.90
C LYS A 205 0.39 4.91 -12.41
N HIS A 206 0.61 5.89 -13.28
CA HIS A 206 0.47 7.31 -12.92
C HIS A 206 -0.99 7.67 -12.58
N MET A 207 -1.96 7.16 -13.34
CA MET A 207 -3.38 7.36 -13.06
C MET A 207 -3.80 6.74 -11.72
N LYS A 208 -3.25 5.60 -11.32
CA LYS A 208 -3.47 5.02 -9.98
C LYS A 208 -2.90 5.89 -8.87
N HIS A 209 -1.72 6.46 -9.05
CA HIS A 209 -1.15 7.38 -8.08
C HIS A 209 -2.00 8.64 -7.97
N PHE A 210 -2.42 9.23 -9.11
CA PHE A 210 -3.29 10.41 -9.13
C PHE A 210 -4.62 10.14 -8.42
N LYS A 211 -5.26 8.99 -8.71
CA LYS A 211 -6.45 8.54 -7.97
C LYS A 211 -6.20 8.48 -6.45
N GLY A 212 -5.04 7.97 -6.02
CA GLY A 212 -4.65 7.94 -4.61
C GLY A 212 -4.48 9.32 -3.99
N PHE A 213 -3.97 10.32 -4.74
CA PHE A 213 -3.87 11.70 -4.28
C PHE A 213 -5.24 12.36 -4.11
N VAL A 214 -6.17 12.11 -5.04
CA VAL A 214 -7.54 12.60 -4.94
C VAL A 214 -8.27 11.97 -3.76
N ASN A 215 -8.11 10.67 -3.52
CA ASN A 215 -8.69 10.02 -2.34
C ASN A 215 -8.15 10.64 -1.05
N SER A 216 -6.84 10.89 -0.95
CA SER A 216 -6.24 11.57 0.20
C SER A 216 -6.79 13.01 0.38
N ALA A 217 -7.08 13.71 -0.72
CA ALA A 217 -7.70 15.04 -0.67
C ALA A 217 -9.16 14.99 -0.17
N ILE A 218 -9.90 13.93 -0.50
CA ILE A 218 -11.25 13.69 0.02
C ILE A 218 -11.20 13.36 1.51
N ASP A 219 -10.32 12.42 1.91
CA ASP A 219 -10.15 12.02 3.30
C ASP A 219 -9.76 13.22 4.20
N LYS A 220 -9.05 14.21 3.63
CA LYS A 220 -8.66 15.46 4.30
C LYS A 220 -9.62 16.62 4.04
N THR A 221 -10.81 16.35 3.51
CA THR A 221 -11.91 17.32 3.28
C THR A 221 -11.61 18.48 2.32
N HIS A 222 -10.58 18.37 1.48
CA HIS A 222 -10.27 19.35 0.44
C HIS A 222 -11.15 19.22 -0.82
N ILE A 223 -11.69 18.01 -1.06
CA ILE A 223 -12.64 17.71 -2.14
C ILE A 223 -13.82 16.97 -1.53
N HIS A 224 -15.05 17.36 -1.88
CA HIS A 224 -16.24 16.63 -1.43
C HIS A 224 -16.35 15.25 -2.10
N ALA A 225 -16.80 14.24 -1.37
CA ALA A 225 -16.97 12.90 -1.91
C ALA A 225 -17.95 12.83 -3.09
N ASN A 226 -18.94 13.75 -3.13
CA ASN A 226 -19.88 13.88 -4.23
C ASN A 226 -19.20 14.34 -5.54
N ASP A 227 -18.11 15.08 -5.45
CA ASP A 227 -17.35 15.64 -6.58
C ASP A 227 -16.22 14.72 -7.02
N TYR A 228 -16.27 13.42 -6.64
CA TYR A 228 -15.23 12.46 -6.95
C TYR A 228 -14.99 12.29 -8.46
N PRO A 229 -13.84 12.76 -9.00
CA PRO A 229 -13.64 12.86 -10.45
C PRO A 229 -13.40 11.52 -11.15
N PHE A 230 -13.03 10.47 -10.39
CA PHE A 230 -12.76 9.14 -10.95
C PHE A 230 -13.98 8.21 -10.97
N ARG A 231 -15.21 8.69 -10.68
CA ARG A 231 -16.42 7.85 -10.59
C ARG A 231 -16.66 7.01 -11.85
N ARG A 232 -16.46 7.61 -13.03
CA ARG A 232 -16.64 6.95 -14.35
C ARG A 232 -15.33 6.56 -15.02
N TYR A 233 -14.18 6.80 -14.37
CA TYR A 233 -12.87 6.53 -14.96
C TYR A 233 -12.39 5.12 -14.62
N ARG A 234 -12.05 4.34 -15.65
CA ARG A 234 -11.43 3.01 -15.50
C ARG A 234 -10.00 3.04 -16.03
N VAL A 235 -9.07 2.63 -15.20
CA VAL A 235 -7.65 2.53 -15.60
C VAL A 235 -7.49 1.43 -16.65
N LYS A 236 -7.09 1.80 -17.86
CA LYS A 236 -6.77 0.86 -18.93
C LYS A 236 -5.46 0.14 -18.61
N LYS A 237 -5.41 -1.15 -18.86
CA LYS A 237 -4.20 -1.96 -18.74
C LYS A 237 -4.09 -2.87 -19.94
N THR A 238 -2.85 -3.17 -20.32
CA THR A 238 -2.50 -4.22 -21.29
C THR A 238 -1.73 -5.30 -20.56
N ASP A 239 -1.88 -6.53 -21.01
CA ASP A 239 -1.09 -7.64 -20.51
C ASP A 239 0.39 -7.40 -20.78
N SER A 240 1.22 -7.62 -19.78
CA SER A 240 2.65 -7.49 -19.91
C SER A 240 3.24 -8.82 -20.36
N LYS A 241 3.89 -8.82 -21.52
CA LYS A 241 4.68 -9.97 -21.94
C LYS A 241 5.92 -10.09 -21.05
N HIS A 242 6.07 -11.22 -20.38
CA HIS A 242 7.21 -11.49 -19.52
C HIS A 242 8.27 -12.25 -20.32
N SER A 243 9.47 -11.69 -20.44
CA SER A 243 10.61 -12.38 -21.05
C SER A 243 11.16 -13.41 -20.07
N PHE A 244 11.41 -14.62 -20.55
CA PHE A 244 12.11 -15.70 -19.85
C PHE A 244 13.07 -16.39 -20.80
N LEU A 245 14.05 -17.13 -20.28
CA LEU A 245 14.98 -17.90 -21.07
C LEU A 245 14.44 -19.32 -21.28
N LEU A 246 14.56 -19.80 -22.51
CA LEU A 246 14.31 -21.18 -22.85
C LEU A 246 15.43 -22.08 -22.26
N PRO A 247 15.21 -23.39 -22.08
CA PRO A 247 16.24 -24.29 -21.59
C PRO A 247 17.55 -24.19 -22.38
N GLU A 248 17.46 -24.13 -23.71
CA GLU A 248 18.60 -24.04 -24.62
C GLU A 248 19.37 -22.72 -24.49
N GLU A 249 18.66 -21.63 -24.16
CA GLU A 249 19.28 -20.32 -23.92
C GLU A 249 19.95 -20.26 -22.54
N LEU A 250 19.35 -20.90 -21.54
CA LEU A 250 19.95 -21.01 -20.21
C LEU A 250 21.24 -21.85 -20.28
N GLU A 251 21.22 -22.96 -21.04
CA GLU A 251 22.39 -23.81 -21.26
C GLU A 251 23.53 -23.07 -21.97
N LYS A 252 23.23 -22.18 -22.93
CA LYS A 252 24.24 -21.30 -23.54
C LYS A 252 24.93 -20.41 -22.52
N LEU A 253 24.19 -19.88 -21.54
CA LEU A 253 24.76 -19.06 -20.48
C LEU A 253 25.58 -19.90 -19.49
N GLU A 254 25.16 -21.13 -19.20
CA GLU A 254 25.88 -22.06 -18.34
C GLU A 254 27.24 -22.47 -18.91
N ARG A 255 27.31 -22.64 -20.25
CA ARG A 255 28.53 -23.01 -20.95
C ARG A 255 29.41 -21.81 -21.34
N LEU A 256 28.95 -20.57 -21.06
CA LEU A 256 29.68 -19.37 -21.47
C LEU A 256 30.89 -19.15 -20.56
N GLU A 257 32.07 -19.33 -21.13
CA GLU A 257 33.33 -18.98 -20.49
C GLU A 257 33.69 -17.53 -20.84
N LEU A 258 33.90 -16.71 -19.81
CA LEU A 258 34.22 -15.29 -19.94
C LEU A 258 35.70 -15.08 -19.57
N GLU A 259 36.52 -14.91 -20.61
CA GLU A 259 37.97 -14.74 -20.47
C GLU A 259 38.44 -13.32 -20.86
N GLY A 260 39.67 -13.00 -20.53
CA GLY A 260 40.31 -11.74 -20.88
C GLY A 260 39.52 -10.50 -20.45
N ILE A 261 39.20 -9.64 -21.39
CA ILE A 261 38.46 -8.39 -21.13
C ILE A 261 37.01 -8.62 -20.66
N HIS A 262 36.46 -9.83 -20.89
CA HIS A 262 35.11 -10.20 -20.51
C HIS A 262 35.03 -10.85 -19.12
N ALA A 263 36.14 -11.28 -18.52
CA ALA A 263 36.18 -11.89 -17.19
C ALA A 263 35.52 -11.05 -16.10
N LYS A 264 35.50 -9.72 -16.24
CA LYS A 264 34.80 -8.78 -15.33
C LYS A 264 33.29 -8.99 -15.24
N HIS A 265 32.68 -9.70 -16.20
CA HIS A 265 31.23 -9.98 -16.24
C HIS A 265 30.87 -11.33 -15.59
N THR A 266 31.88 -12.16 -15.23
CA THR A 266 31.66 -13.49 -14.63
C THR A 266 30.82 -13.43 -13.37
N HIS A 267 31.08 -12.45 -12.50
CA HIS A 267 30.30 -12.27 -11.28
C HIS A 267 28.81 -11.97 -11.56
N ALA A 268 28.52 -11.09 -12.54
CA ALA A 268 27.14 -10.80 -12.96
C ALA A 268 26.45 -12.03 -13.60
N LEU A 269 27.18 -12.81 -14.38
CA LEU A 269 26.68 -14.06 -14.97
C LEU A 269 26.34 -15.08 -13.88
N HIS A 270 27.26 -15.35 -12.95
CA HIS A 270 27.02 -16.31 -11.86
C HIS A 270 25.85 -15.87 -10.95
N ALA A 271 25.75 -14.58 -10.62
CA ALA A 271 24.62 -14.06 -9.85
C ALA A 271 23.29 -14.19 -10.60
N PHE A 272 23.28 -13.96 -11.92
CA PHE A 272 22.10 -14.16 -12.74
C PHE A 272 21.68 -15.62 -12.81
N LEU A 273 22.62 -16.56 -13.06
CA LEU A 273 22.39 -18.00 -13.09
C LEU A 273 21.88 -18.49 -11.75
N PHE A 274 22.51 -18.05 -10.64
CA PHE A 274 22.02 -18.36 -9.29
C PHE A 274 20.55 -17.95 -9.11
N CYS A 275 20.17 -16.76 -9.60
CA CYS A 275 18.78 -16.32 -9.56
C CYS A 275 17.86 -17.07 -10.55
N CYS A 276 18.37 -17.61 -11.66
CA CYS A 276 17.63 -18.52 -12.53
C CYS A 276 17.27 -19.83 -11.79
N TYR A 277 18.14 -20.33 -10.94
CA TYR A 277 17.90 -21.58 -10.20
C TYR A 277 17.13 -21.39 -8.91
N THR A 278 17.15 -20.20 -8.30
CA THR A 278 16.52 -19.92 -7.01
C THR A 278 15.26 -19.08 -7.09
N GLY A 279 15.05 -18.34 -8.18
CA GLY A 279 13.93 -17.44 -8.36
C GLY A 279 14.00 -16.17 -7.50
N ILE A 280 15.14 -15.86 -6.87
CA ILE A 280 15.31 -14.72 -5.96
C ILE A 280 15.30 -13.41 -6.75
N ARG A 281 14.69 -12.35 -6.16
CA ARG A 281 14.73 -11.01 -6.75
C ARG A 281 16.09 -10.37 -6.52
N TYR A 282 16.50 -9.45 -7.41
CA TYR A 282 17.71 -8.65 -7.20
C TYR A 282 17.78 -8.00 -5.81
N SER A 283 16.67 -7.39 -5.35
CA SER A 283 16.63 -6.76 -4.03
C SER A 283 16.84 -7.74 -2.87
N ASP A 284 16.38 -8.98 -3.01
CA ASP A 284 16.56 -10.00 -1.99
C ASP A 284 17.98 -10.57 -2.08
N PHE A 285 18.51 -10.81 -3.30
CA PHE A 285 19.86 -11.30 -3.54
C PHE A 285 20.95 -10.43 -2.88
N VAL A 286 20.92 -9.11 -3.10
CA VAL A 286 21.93 -8.19 -2.54
C VAL A 286 21.86 -7.99 -1.03
N ASN A 287 20.88 -8.57 -0.37
CA ASN A 287 20.73 -8.56 1.09
C ASN A 287 20.92 -9.94 1.72
N LEU A 288 21.33 -10.94 0.94
CA LEU A 288 21.72 -12.24 1.48
C LEU A 288 23.09 -12.17 2.14
N THR A 289 23.26 -12.97 3.16
CA THR A 289 24.51 -13.17 3.90
C THR A 289 24.77 -14.67 4.11
N SER A 290 25.94 -15.02 4.60
CA SER A 290 26.25 -16.38 5.02
C SER A 290 25.25 -16.95 6.03
N GLN A 291 24.63 -16.12 6.86
CA GLN A 291 23.63 -16.49 7.86
C GLN A 291 22.29 -17.01 7.27
N ASN A 292 22.07 -16.82 5.98
CA ASN A 292 20.88 -17.34 5.30
C ASN A 292 21.00 -18.80 4.87
N PHE A 293 22.19 -19.39 4.97
CA PHE A 293 22.45 -20.76 4.56
C PHE A 293 22.44 -21.71 5.76
N PHE A 294 21.66 -22.78 5.64
CA PHE A 294 21.46 -23.78 6.67
C PHE A 294 21.70 -25.17 6.10
N ILE A 295 22.24 -26.08 6.91
CA ILE A 295 22.28 -27.52 6.59
C ILE A 295 21.16 -28.18 7.38
N ILE A 296 20.15 -28.69 6.69
CA ILE A 296 19.02 -29.41 7.30
C ILE A 296 18.97 -30.80 6.73
N LYS A 297 19.08 -31.82 7.60
CA LYS A 297 19.16 -33.26 7.21
C LYS A 297 20.22 -33.51 6.13
N ASN A 298 21.42 -32.98 6.33
CA ASN A 298 22.58 -33.06 5.44
C ASN A 298 22.35 -32.41 4.04
N ALA A 299 21.32 -31.62 3.86
CA ALA A 299 21.06 -30.89 2.61
C ALA A 299 21.17 -29.37 2.80
N PRO A 300 21.73 -28.63 1.82
CA PRO A 300 21.83 -27.17 1.88
C PRO A 300 20.47 -26.49 1.61
N TRP A 301 20.12 -25.59 2.50
CA TRP A 301 18.90 -24.75 2.40
C TRP A 301 19.28 -23.28 2.43
N LEU A 302 18.54 -22.47 1.66
CA LEU A 302 18.59 -21.02 1.73
C LEU A 302 17.26 -20.53 2.32
N ILE A 303 17.34 -19.83 3.46
CA ILE A 303 16.16 -19.34 4.19
C ILE A 303 16.29 -17.84 4.40
N PHE A 304 15.31 -17.07 3.96
CA PHE A 304 15.30 -15.62 4.10
C PHE A 304 13.89 -15.05 4.07
N ARG A 305 13.72 -13.80 4.50
CA ARG A 305 12.47 -13.04 4.34
C ARG A 305 12.61 -12.04 3.19
N THR A 306 11.62 -12.04 2.30
CA THR A 306 11.63 -11.16 1.12
C THR A 306 11.39 -9.70 1.51
N ILE A 307 12.19 -8.76 1.00
CA ILE A 307 12.09 -7.32 1.30
C ILE A 307 10.75 -6.72 0.86
N LYS A 308 10.24 -7.17 -0.29
CA LYS A 308 9.03 -6.59 -0.89
C LYS A 308 7.74 -7.04 -0.21
N THR A 309 7.63 -8.32 0.13
CA THR A 309 6.39 -8.94 0.61
C THR A 309 6.46 -9.43 2.04
N ASP A 310 7.64 -9.37 2.67
CA ASP A 310 7.92 -9.91 4.00
C ASP A 310 7.46 -11.38 4.17
N ALA A 311 7.53 -12.13 3.09
CA ALA A 311 7.23 -13.56 3.09
C ALA A 311 8.51 -14.35 3.40
N GLU A 312 8.41 -15.35 4.26
CA GLU A 312 9.50 -16.30 4.47
C GLU A 312 9.61 -17.22 3.26
N VAL A 313 10.82 -17.42 2.76
CA VAL A 313 11.15 -18.30 1.64
C VAL A 313 12.17 -19.32 2.10
N LYS A 314 11.93 -20.59 1.78
CA LYS A 314 12.79 -21.73 2.11
C LYS A 314 13.07 -22.50 0.83
N LEU A 315 14.34 -22.50 0.39
CA LEU A 315 14.78 -23.09 -0.86
C LEU A 315 15.72 -24.28 -0.59
N PRO A 316 15.32 -25.51 -0.95
CA PRO A 316 16.19 -26.70 -0.86
C PRO A 316 17.16 -26.68 -2.04
N LEU A 317 18.36 -26.11 -1.86
CA LEU A 317 19.30 -25.84 -2.95
C LEU A 317 19.77 -27.09 -3.69
N ALA A 318 19.86 -28.23 -3.01
CA ALA A 318 20.26 -29.50 -3.62
C ALA A 318 19.21 -30.08 -4.58
N LEU A 319 17.92 -29.72 -4.39
CA LEU A 319 16.82 -30.27 -5.19
C LEU A 319 16.44 -29.34 -6.35
N LEU A 320 16.74 -28.05 -6.23
CA LEU A 320 16.42 -27.07 -7.26
C LEU A 320 17.44 -27.15 -8.39
N PHE A 321 16.96 -27.43 -9.61
CA PHE A 321 17.79 -27.50 -10.81
C PHE A 321 19.06 -28.35 -10.58
N GLU A 322 18.88 -29.54 -10.01
CA GLU A 322 19.96 -30.51 -9.78
C GLU A 322 21.12 -29.98 -8.92
N GLY A 323 20.83 -28.99 -8.07
CA GLY A 323 21.84 -28.43 -7.17
C GLY A 323 22.72 -27.34 -7.80
N LYS A 324 22.47 -26.89 -9.04
CA LYS A 324 23.30 -25.89 -9.75
C LYS A 324 23.51 -24.60 -8.95
N ALA A 325 22.50 -24.15 -8.20
CA ALA A 325 22.66 -22.99 -7.31
C ALA A 325 23.68 -23.23 -6.20
N TRP A 326 23.69 -24.44 -5.64
CA TRP A 326 24.64 -24.81 -4.60
C TRP A 326 26.06 -24.89 -5.11
N GLU A 327 26.28 -25.40 -6.33
CA GLU A 327 27.62 -25.42 -6.97
C GLU A 327 28.19 -24.00 -7.14
N ILE A 328 27.35 -23.03 -7.54
CA ILE A 328 27.78 -21.62 -7.58
C ILE A 328 28.19 -21.14 -6.19
N ILE A 329 27.41 -21.41 -5.15
CA ILE A 329 27.74 -21.01 -3.78
C ILE A 329 29.06 -21.64 -3.31
N LYS A 330 29.33 -22.89 -3.62
CA LYS A 330 30.61 -23.56 -3.31
C LYS A 330 31.79 -22.82 -3.94
N HIS A 331 31.65 -22.33 -5.16
CA HIS A 331 32.69 -21.56 -5.83
C HIS A 331 33.05 -20.28 -5.04
N TYR A 332 32.04 -19.64 -4.41
CA TYR A 332 32.20 -18.39 -3.64
C TYR A 332 32.26 -18.61 -2.13
N GLN A 333 32.37 -19.84 -1.61
CA GLN A 333 32.28 -20.15 -0.18
C GLN A 333 33.27 -19.39 0.71
N LYS A 334 34.44 -19.00 0.16
CA LYS A 334 35.45 -18.23 0.88
C LYS A 334 35.07 -16.74 1.05
N ASN A 335 34.17 -16.22 0.23
CA ASN A 335 33.76 -14.80 0.27
C ASN A 335 32.34 -14.62 -0.28
N LEU A 336 31.36 -15.13 0.46
CA LEU A 336 29.94 -15.06 0.09
C LEU A 336 29.40 -13.64 0.08
N GLU A 337 29.86 -12.78 1.00
CA GLU A 337 29.46 -11.38 1.07
C GLU A 337 29.83 -10.64 -0.22
N SER A 338 31.02 -10.90 -0.76
CA SER A 338 31.44 -10.36 -2.05
C SER A 338 30.55 -10.85 -3.20
N PHE A 339 30.11 -12.12 -3.16
CA PHE A 339 29.20 -12.65 -4.17
C PHE A 339 27.85 -11.95 -4.17
N PHE A 340 27.31 -11.61 -3.00
CA PHE A 340 26.03 -10.92 -2.89
C PHE A 340 26.15 -9.39 -3.07
N ALA A 341 27.34 -8.82 -3.02
CA ALA A 341 27.61 -7.39 -3.21
C ALA A 341 27.58 -6.99 -4.69
N LEU A 342 26.41 -7.04 -5.33
CA LEU A 342 26.27 -6.60 -6.72
C LEU A 342 26.21 -5.08 -6.85
N ARG A 343 26.73 -4.58 -7.95
CA ARG A 343 26.54 -3.19 -8.41
C ARG A 343 25.07 -2.91 -8.64
N ALA A 344 24.70 -1.62 -8.75
CA ALA A 344 23.30 -1.21 -8.99
C ALA A 344 22.61 -2.03 -10.09
N ASN A 345 21.32 -2.36 -9.90
CA ASN A 345 20.57 -3.20 -10.85
C ASN A 345 20.60 -2.69 -12.29
N SER A 346 20.61 -1.36 -12.49
CA SER A 346 20.74 -0.76 -13.83
C SER A 346 22.09 -1.09 -14.49
N THR A 347 23.17 -1.15 -13.71
CA THR A 347 24.52 -1.51 -14.18
C THR A 347 24.56 -2.99 -14.54
N ILE A 348 24.07 -3.86 -13.67
CA ILE A 348 24.00 -5.30 -13.92
C ILE A 348 23.17 -5.59 -15.17
N ASN A 349 22.03 -4.92 -15.37
CA ASN A 349 21.25 -5.11 -16.59
C ASN A 349 21.99 -4.73 -17.88
N LYS A 350 22.86 -3.71 -17.85
CA LYS A 350 23.73 -3.38 -18.99
C LYS A 350 24.77 -4.46 -19.24
N GLU A 351 25.29 -5.08 -18.20
CA GLU A 351 26.22 -6.23 -18.31
C GLU A 351 25.52 -7.46 -18.88
N LEU A 352 24.29 -7.75 -18.45
CA LEU A 352 23.49 -8.87 -18.95
C LEU A 352 23.19 -8.73 -20.44
N ILE A 353 23.01 -7.52 -20.97
CA ILE A 353 22.88 -7.31 -22.43
C ILE A 353 24.14 -7.79 -23.14
N ARG A 354 25.33 -7.45 -22.64
CA ARG A 354 26.61 -7.88 -23.22
C ARG A 354 26.81 -9.39 -23.10
N ILE A 355 26.52 -9.95 -21.93
CA ILE A 355 26.57 -11.40 -21.68
C ILE A 355 25.65 -12.14 -22.68
N GLY A 356 24.43 -11.64 -22.90
CA GLY A 356 23.49 -12.20 -23.86
C GLY A 356 24.03 -12.20 -25.30
N MET A 357 24.66 -11.10 -25.71
CA MET A 357 25.31 -11.02 -27.04
C MET A 357 26.44 -12.05 -27.14
N LEU A 358 27.28 -12.19 -26.13
CA LEU A 358 28.38 -13.17 -26.12
C LEU A 358 27.87 -14.61 -26.17
N ALA A 359 26.73 -14.89 -25.52
CA ALA A 359 26.07 -16.20 -25.55
C ALA A 359 25.26 -16.47 -26.83
N GLY A 360 25.17 -15.51 -27.76
CA GLY A 360 24.35 -15.64 -28.97
C GLY A 360 22.84 -15.68 -28.66
N ILE A 361 22.39 -14.92 -27.70
CA ILE A 361 20.97 -14.79 -27.28
C ILE A 361 20.42 -13.50 -27.86
N ASN A 362 19.57 -13.57 -28.88
CA ASN A 362 19.04 -12.41 -29.62
C ASN A 362 17.79 -11.78 -28.97
N LYS A 363 17.59 -11.92 -27.67
CA LYS A 363 16.49 -11.25 -26.96
C LYS A 363 16.99 -10.45 -25.78
N HIS A 364 16.30 -9.35 -25.52
CA HIS A 364 16.57 -8.54 -24.34
C HIS A 364 16.07 -9.26 -23.10
N PHE A 365 16.96 -9.43 -22.12
CA PHE A 365 16.61 -9.91 -20.79
C PHE A 365 17.29 -9.05 -19.72
N SER A 366 16.69 -9.03 -18.55
CA SER A 366 17.13 -8.27 -17.39
C SER A 366 17.32 -9.20 -16.18
N PHE A 367 17.88 -8.70 -15.09
CA PHE A 367 18.04 -9.51 -13.89
C PHE A 367 16.72 -10.12 -13.39
N HIS A 368 15.60 -9.41 -13.60
CA HIS A 368 14.29 -9.94 -13.24
C HIS A 368 13.83 -11.11 -14.12
N THR A 369 14.37 -11.21 -15.34
CA THR A 369 14.13 -12.35 -16.25
C THR A 369 14.58 -13.68 -15.62
N ALA A 370 15.62 -13.69 -14.79
CA ALA A 370 16.04 -14.88 -14.05
C ALA A 370 14.89 -15.51 -13.26
N ARG A 371 14.13 -14.69 -12.55
CA ARG A 371 12.98 -15.14 -11.76
C ARG A 371 11.83 -15.64 -12.65
N HIS A 372 11.59 -15.00 -13.78
CA HIS A 372 10.61 -15.50 -14.76
C HIS A 372 11.04 -16.84 -15.33
N THR A 373 12.33 -16.99 -15.67
CA THR A 373 12.92 -18.25 -16.12
C THR A 373 12.74 -19.36 -15.10
N ASN A 374 13.10 -19.11 -13.83
CA ASN A 374 12.90 -20.05 -12.72
C ASN A 374 11.46 -20.55 -12.63
N ALA A 375 10.50 -19.60 -12.55
CA ALA A 375 9.09 -19.93 -12.41
C ALA A 375 8.56 -20.76 -13.59
N THR A 376 8.89 -20.32 -14.82
CA THR A 376 8.43 -20.98 -16.05
C THR A 376 9.02 -22.38 -16.16
N LEU A 377 10.32 -22.55 -15.91
CA LEU A 377 10.98 -23.87 -15.99
C LEU A 377 10.52 -24.84 -14.89
N LEU A 378 10.27 -24.37 -13.67
CA LEU A 378 9.69 -25.21 -12.62
C LEU A 378 8.30 -25.73 -12.99
N ILE A 379 7.42 -24.86 -13.53
CA ILE A 379 6.09 -25.27 -14.01
C ILE A 379 6.22 -26.23 -15.20
N TYR A 380 7.09 -25.93 -16.16
CA TYR A 380 7.36 -26.77 -17.30
C TYR A 380 7.85 -28.19 -16.88
N ASN A 381 8.64 -28.27 -15.82
CA ASN A 381 9.11 -29.54 -15.24
C ASN A 381 8.05 -30.23 -14.34
N GLY A 382 6.83 -29.71 -14.27
CA GLY A 382 5.71 -30.34 -13.56
C GLY A 382 5.60 -29.97 -12.08
N THR A 383 6.33 -28.95 -11.62
CA THR A 383 6.15 -28.45 -10.25
C THR A 383 4.80 -27.76 -10.15
N SER A 384 4.03 -28.06 -9.10
CA SER A 384 2.72 -27.44 -8.89
C SER A 384 2.83 -25.92 -8.72
N ILE A 385 1.85 -25.17 -9.26
CA ILE A 385 1.82 -23.70 -9.19
C ILE A 385 1.84 -23.19 -7.73
N THR A 386 1.26 -23.94 -6.80
CA THR A 386 1.24 -23.61 -5.36
C THR A 386 2.63 -23.78 -4.74
N THR A 387 3.39 -24.78 -5.18
CA THR A 387 4.80 -24.95 -4.76
C THR A 387 5.65 -23.83 -5.32
N VAL A 388 5.52 -23.49 -6.62
CA VAL A 388 6.23 -22.37 -7.24
C VAL A 388 5.88 -21.04 -6.55
N GLN A 389 4.61 -20.83 -6.20
CA GLN A 389 4.18 -19.66 -5.44
C GLN A 389 4.95 -19.52 -4.10
N LYS A 390 5.08 -20.62 -3.35
CA LYS A 390 5.81 -20.66 -2.06
C LYS A 390 7.31 -20.41 -2.26
N LEU A 391 7.94 -21.09 -3.22
CA LEU A 391 9.37 -20.92 -3.54
C LEU A 391 9.68 -19.47 -3.93
N LEU A 392 8.78 -18.82 -4.65
CA LEU A 392 8.93 -17.42 -5.06
C LEU A 392 8.53 -16.41 -3.96
N GLY A 393 7.85 -16.80 -2.90
CA GLY A 393 7.34 -15.90 -1.87
C GLY A 393 6.27 -14.93 -2.43
N HIS A 394 5.37 -15.41 -3.31
CA HIS A 394 4.23 -14.64 -3.78
C HIS A 394 3.06 -14.74 -2.80
N ARG A 395 2.56 -13.60 -2.31
CA ARG A 395 1.36 -13.58 -1.44
C ARG A 395 0.09 -14.01 -2.17
N ASN A 396 -0.01 -13.69 -3.48
CA ASN A 396 -1.18 -14.01 -4.29
C ASN A 396 -0.80 -14.99 -5.39
N ILE A 397 -1.60 -16.05 -5.56
CA ILE A 397 -1.40 -17.08 -6.59
C ILE A 397 -1.53 -16.51 -8.01
N THR A 398 -2.39 -15.51 -8.22
CA THR A 398 -2.53 -14.81 -9.51
C THR A 398 -1.21 -14.26 -10.05
N THR A 399 -0.29 -13.91 -9.16
CA THR A 399 1.07 -13.47 -9.57
C THR A 399 1.90 -14.63 -10.15
N THR A 400 1.56 -15.87 -9.82
CA THR A 400 2.25 -17.07 -10.31
C THR A 400 1.55 -17.66 -11.52
N GLN A 401 0.23 -17.47 -11.66
CA GLN A 401 -0.57 -17.94 -12.79
C GLN A 401 -0.11 -17.43 -14.14
N ILE A 402 0.51 -16.23 -14.19
CA ILE A 402 1.09 -15.69 -15.43
C ILE A 402 2.13 -16.60 -16.07
N TYR A 403 2.73 -17.54 -15.33
CA TYR A 403 3.72 -18.48 -15.85
C TYR A 403 3.09 -19.76 -16.38
N SER A 404 1.83 -20.06 -16.08
CA SER A 404 1.13 -21.27 -16.53
C SER A 404 0.63 -21.15 -17.98
N GLU A 405 0.49 -19.95 -18.51
CA GLU A 405 -0.05 -19.68 -19.85
C GLU A 405 1.03 -19.76 -20.96
N VAL A 406 2.31 -19.96 -20.57
CA VAL A 406 3.43 -19.57 -21.43
C VAL A 406 3.92 -20.68 -22.36
N MET A 407 3.56 -21.95 -22.18
CA MET A 407 4.09 -23.01 -23.04
C MET A 407 3.03 -23.97 -23.58
N GLU A 408 2.76 -23.91 -24.88
CA GLU A 408 1.98 -24.93 -25.62
C GLU A 408 2.55 -26.34 -25.41
N ARG A 409 3.89 -26.44 -25.31
CA ARG A 409 4.60 -27.72 -24.98
C ARG A 409 4.20 -28.29 -23.62
N THR A 410 3.75 -27.48 -22.66
CA THR A 410 3.27 -27.95 -21.37
C THR A 410 1.95 -28.70 -21.50
N ILE A 411 1.06 -28.24 -22.37
CA ILE A 411 -0.22 -28.89 -22.68
C ILE A 411 0.03 -30.29 -23.24
N VAL A 412 0.92 -30.40 -24.22
CA VAL A 412 1.27 -31.70 -24.82
C VAL A 412 1.86 -32.65 -23.79
N LYS A 413 2.79 -32.17 -22.95
CA LYS A 413 3.46 -32.95 -21.91
C LYS A 413 2.48 -33.43 -20.83
N ASP A 414 1.54 -32.58 -20.41
CA ASP A 414 0.52 -32.95 -19.42
C ASP A 414 -0.51 -33.94 -19.97
N LEU A 415 -0.92 -33.76 -21.23
CA LEU A 415 -1.79 -34.73 -21.90
C LEU A 415 -1.08 -36.09 -22.10
N GLN A 416 0.21 -36.09 -22.44
CA GLN A 416 1.02 -37.32 -22.53
C GLN A 416 1.14 -38.05 -21.17
N LYS A 417 1.37 -37.31 -20.08
CA LYS A 417 1.37 -37.87 -18.71
C LYS A 417 0.01 -38.48 -18.36
N CYS A 418 -1.11 -37.79 -18.67
CA CYS A 418 -2.44 -38.33 -18.46
C CYS A 418 -2.69 -39.64 -19.26
N ALA A 419 -2.19 -39.70 -20.50
CA ALA A 419 -2.30 -40.91 -21.34
C ALA A 419 -1.48 -42.09 -20.80
N THR A 420 -0.24 -41.83 -20.29
CA THR A 420 0.62 -42.87 -19.70
C THR A 420 0.09 -43.43 -18.38
N VAL A 421 -0.52 -42.56 -17.52
CA VAL A 421 -1.18 -43.00 -16.28
C VAL A 421 -2.38 -43.90 -16.58
N LYS A 422 -3.18 -43.56 -17.62
CA LYS A 422 -4.31 -44.42 -18.06
C LYS A 422 -3.84 -45.78 -18.60
N ARG A 423 -2.67 -45.84 -19.27
CA ARG A 423 -2.09 -47.11 -19.77
C ARG A 423 -1.60 -47.99 -18.61
N LYS A 424 -0.89 -47.45 -17.63
CA LYS A 424 -0.45 -48.19 -16.43
C LYS A 424 -1.62 -48.77 -15.64
N LYS A 425 -2.68 -47.96 -15.39
CA LYS A 425 -3.91 -48.47 -14.73
C LYS A 425 -4.63 -49.56 -15.48
N LYS A 426 -4.52 -49.65 -16.81
CA LYS A 426 -5.09 -50.72 -17.63
C LYS A 426 -4.24 -52.00 -17.58
N THR A 427 -2.92 -51.90 -17.49
CA THR A 427 -2.01 -53.06 -17.34
C THR A 427 -2.12 -53.67 -15.94
N ASP A 428 -2.20 -52.84 -14.89
CA ASP A 428 -2.35 -53.35 -13.51
C ASP A 428 -3.71 -54.02 -13.25
N LYS A 429 -4.78 -53.65 -14.01
CA LYS A 429 -6.06 -54.35 -13.95
C LYS A 429 -6.10 -55.69 -14.69
N LYS A 430 -5.18 -55.93 -15.67
CA LYS A 430 -5.08 -57.23 -16.39
C LYS A 430 -4.23 -58.26 -15.67
N HIS A 431 -3.52 -57.92 -14.60
CA HIS A 431 -2.64 -58.82 -13.83
C HIS A 431 -3.14 -59.10 -12.41
N LYS A 432 -4.46 -59.01 -12.14
CA LYS A 432 -5.00 -59.60 -10.92
C LYS A 432 -5.25 -61.10 -11.19
N PRO A 433 -4.60 -62.04 -10.49
CA PRO A 433 -4.94 -63.45 -10.58
C PRO A 433 -6.39 -63.65 -10.15
N ILE A 434 -7.08 -64.50 -10.91
CA ILE A 434 -8.39 -65.02 -10.51
C ILE A 434 -8.08 -65.99 -9.39
N GLU A 435 -8.29 -65.65 -8.14
CA GLU A 435 -8.39 -66.58 -7.04
C GLU A 435 -9.67 -67.39 -7.25
N ASN A 436 -9.47 -68.64 -7.75
CA ASN A 436 -10.48 -69.66 -7.72
C ASN A 436 -10.64 -70.13 -6.27
N GLY A 437 -11.82 -69.85 -5.65
CA GLY A 437 -12.25 -70.48 -4.43
C GLY A 437 -12.86 -71.85 -4.71
#